data_a74ea2ff8db0c974a4a3fa5e3a470d65
#
_entry.id   a74ea2ff8db0c974a4a3fa5e3a470d65
#
_cell.length_a   1.000
_cell.length_b   1.000
_cell.length_c   1.000
_cell.angle_alpha   90.00
_cell.angle_beta   90.00
_cell.angle_gamma   90.00
#
_symmetry.space_group_name_H-M   'P 1'
#
loop_
_entity.id
_entity.type
_entity.pdbx_description
1 polymer ?
#
loop_
_entity_poly.entity_id
_entity_poly.type
_entity_poly.pdbx_seq_one_letter_code
_entity_poly.pdbx_strand_id
1 'polypeptide(L)'
;MSPRVYRISVLLSVLLAEVPVGTNLGLFWLLWALISGRFLLSRGAVFPALAAGGLAADAVRRSGAALAYGRWAVQPLVRAWQQVVEQEGRWRAHRYEGFRPVACDLVGFFRPHLSGCVGKHYQSGAAKALPAIVFAVVAAVGLVGKVRLPLLRLVLRADPSDCSEAVLQRRALRQAGAALQSDEVLVVDAGFGLADLLTEGVPCFVARVARNFTARG
;
A
#
# COMPACT_ATOMS: atom_id res chain seq x y z
N MET A 1 -21.64 22.64 -5.44
CA MET A 1 -20.51 21.69 -5.28
C MET A 1 -20.08 21.22 -6.67
N SER A 2 -18.79 21.20 -6.98
CA SER A 2 -18.28 20.73 -8.27
C SER A 2 -18.64 19.24 -8.47
N PRO A 3 -18.99 18.79 -9.71
CA PRO A 3 -19.27 17.38 -9.98
C PRO A 3 -18.13 16.42 -9.57
N ARG A 4 -16.89 16.88 -9.67
CA ARG A 4 -15.70 16.11 -9.23
C ARG A 4 -15.66 15.91 -7.72
N VAL A 5 -15.94 16.96 -6.96
CA VAL A 5 -16.02 16.92 -5.48
C VAL A 5 -17.12 15.96 -5.04
N TYR A 6 -18.29 16.06 -5.64
CA TYR A 6 -19.41 15.15 -5.37
C TYR A 6 -19.00 13.68 -5.61
N ARG A 7 -18.41 13.39 -6.77
CA ARG A 7 -17.99 12.03 -7.12
C ARG A 7 -16.95 11.48 -6.13
N ILE A 8 -15.94 12.27 -5.76
CA ILE A 8 -14.93 11.84 -4.77
C ILE A 8 -15.61 11.56 -3.42
N SER A 9 -16.54 12.41 -2.98
CA SER A 9 -17.26 12.20 -1.72
C SER A 9 -18.04 10.89 -1.73
N VAL A 10 -18.74 10.59 -2.82
CA VAL A 10 -19.48 9.32 -2.99
C VAL A 10 -18.53 8.12 -2.94
N LEU A 11 -17.42 8.16 -3.68
CA LEU A 11 -16.44 7.07 -3.68
C LEU A 11 -15.84 6.82 -2.31
N LEU A 12 -15.50 7.89 -1.56
CA LEU A 12 -15.00 7.75 -0.20
C LEU A 12 -16.07 7.19 0.76
N SER A 13 -17.32 7.58 0.59
CA SER A 13 -18.42 7.05 1.40
C SER A 13 -18.65 5.55 1.14
N VAL A 14 -18.57 5.11 -0.12
CA VAL A 14 -18.65 3.69 -0.47
C VAL A 14 -17.44 2.91 0.10
N LEU A 15 -16.24 3.45 -0.05
CA LEU A 15 -15.01 2.84 0.49
C LEU A 15 -15.08 2.62 2.01
N LEU A 16 -15.74 3.53 2.72
CA LEU A 16 -15.81 3.52 4.19
C LEU A 16 -17.14 2.97 4.73
N ALA A 17 -18.01 2.42 3.88
CA ALA A 17 -19.33 1.94 4.28
C ALA A 17 -19.27 0.86 5.37
N GLU A 18 -18.29 -0.04 5.30
CA GLU A 18 -18.09 -1.12 6.26
C GLU A 18 -17.35 -0.69 7.54
N VAL A 19 -16.87 0.55 7.60
CA VAL A 19 -16.18 1.06 8.79
C VAL A 19 -17.19 1.60 9.79
N PRO A 20 -17.09 1.26 11.10
CA PRO A 20 -18.02 1.71 12.12
C PRO A 20 -18.19 3.24 12.17
N VAL A 21 -19.42 3.67 12.44
CA VAL A 21 -19.79 5.09 12.59
C VAL A 21 -18.87 5.78 13.60
N GLY A 22 -18.46 6.99 13.28
CA GLY A 22 -17.48 7.76 14.05
C GLY A 22 -16.05 7.53 13.56
N THR A 23 -15.61 6.27 13.39
CA THR A 23 -14.33 5.93 12.76
C THR A 23 -14.36 6.26 11.26
N ASN A 24 -15.44 5.90 10.56
CA ASN A 24 -15.61 6.17 9.14
C ASN A 24 -15.53 7.67 8.80
N LEU A 25 -16.15 8.53 9.61
CA LEU A 25 -16.09 9.98 9.41
C LEU A 25 -14.67 10.53 9.62
N GLY A 26 -13.97 10.03 10.63
CA GLY A 26 -12.56 10.40 10.86
C GLY A 26 -11.65 9.99 9.71
N LEU A 27 -11.80 8.77 9.20
CA LEU A 27 -11.07 8.29 8.02
C LEU A 27 -11.46 9.04 6.75
N PHE A 28 -12.75 9.40 6.59
CA PHE A 28 -13.21 10.21 5.45
C PHE A 28 -12.44 11.53 5.38
N TRP A 29 -12.36 12.27 6.47
CA TRP A 29 -11.66 13.54 6.51
C TRP A 29 -10.15 13.39 6.27
N LEU A 30 -9.56 12.29 6.76
CA LEU A 30 -8.16 11.98 6.49
C LEU A 30 -7.92 11.74 5.00
N LEU A 31 -8.69 10.84 4.39
CA LEU A 31 -8.58 10.53 2.96
C LEU A 31 -8.87 11.76 2.11
N TRP A 32 -9.85 12.57 2.51
CA TRP A 32 -10.13 13.85 1.87
C TRP A 32 -8.95 14.81 1.92
N ALA A 33 -8.30 14.95 3.08
CA ALA A 33 -7.10 15.78 3.24
C ALA A 33 -5.92 15.27 2.38
N LEU A 34 -5.80 13.93 2.25
CA LEU A 34 -4.80 13.30 1.40
C LEU A 34 -5.04 13.62 -0.08
N ILE A 35 -6.24 13.36 -0.59
CA ILE A 35 -6.61 13.56 -2.01
C ILE A 35 -6.55 15.04 -2.39
N SER A 36 -6.94 15.94 -1.48
CA SER A 36 -6.87 17.39 -1.70
C SER A 36 -5.47 17.99 -1.59
N GLY A 37 -4.44 17.16 -1.36
CA GLY A 37 -3.04 17.62 -1.30
C GLY A 37 -2.65 18.34 -0.01
N ARG A 38 -3.51 18.40 1.01
CA ARG A 38 -3.25 19.12 2.27
C ARG A 38 -2.10 18.53 3.07
N PHE A 39 -1.86 17.23 2.93
CA PHE A 39 -0.69 16.58 3.54
C PHE A 39 0.64 17.06 2.94
N LEU A 40 0.67 17.50 1.71
CA LEU A 40 1.86 18.10 1.11
C LEU A 40 2.20 19.42 1.80
N LEU A 41 1.19 20.27 2.02
CA LEU A 41 1.36 21.56 2.70
C LEU A 41 1.77 21.41 4.16
N SER A 42 1.28 20.39 4.86
CA SER A 42 1.59 20.09 6.25
C SER A 42 2.84 19.22 6.45
N ARG A 43 3.57 18.90 5.35
CA ARG A 43 4.73 18.00 5.37
C ARG A 43 4.41 16.62 5.99
N GLY A 44 3.19 16.14 5.77
CA GLY A 44 2.70 14.86 6.30
C GLY A 44 2.15 14.90 7.72
N ALA A 45 2.06 16.08 8.36
CA ALA A 45 1.46 16.21 9.68
C ALA A 45 -0.08 16.16 9.61
N VAL A 46 -0.70 15.20 10.33
CA VAL A 46 -2.14 14.90 10.25
C VAL A 46 -2.99 16.07 10.75
N PHE A 47 -2.75 16.54 11.97
CA PHE A 47 -3.56 17.59 12.58
C PHE A 47 -3.55 18.91 11.79
N PRO A 48 -2.39 19.44 11.37
CA PRO A 48 -2.33 20.62 10.51
C PRO A 48 -3.04 20.41 9.15
N ALA A 49 -2.93 19.22 8.53
CA ALA A 49 -3.61 18.93 7.28
C ALA A 49 -5.13 18.97 7.42
N LEU A 50 -5.68 18.40 8.49
CA LEU A 50 -7.11 18.41 8.80
C LEU A 50 -7.60 19.83 9.16
N ALA A 51 -6.84 20.58 9.97
CA ALA A 51 -7.17 21.96 10.31
C ALA A 51 -7.19 22.88 9.08
N ALA A 52 -6.20 22.74 8.17
CA ALA A 52 -6.20 23.42 6.87
C ALA A 52 -7.41 23.05 5.99
N GLY A 53 -8.12 21.97 6.35
CA GLY A 53 -9.41 21.54 5.80
C GLY A 53 -10.59 22.39 6.20
N GLY A 54 -10.42 23.32 7.12
CA GLY A 54 -11.53 24.09 7.70
C GLY A 54 -12.31 23.29 8.75
N LEU A 55 -11.78 22.15 9.24
CA LEU A 55 -12.40 21.41 10.32
C LEU A 55 -12.22 22.15 11.66
N ALA A 56 -13.28 22.20 12.46
CA ALA A 56 -13.20 22.67 13.83
C ALA A 56 -12.26 21.79 14.66
N ALA A 57 -11.64 22.35 15.69
CA ALA A 57 -10.64 21.68 16.53
C ALA A 57 -11.12 20.33 17.07
N ASP A 58 -12.38 20.23 17.48
CA ASP A 58 -12.99 18.97 17.94
C ASP A 58 -13.10 17.91 16.84
N ALA A 59 -13.41 18.30 15.60
CA ALA A 59 -13.44 17.39 14.47
C ALA A 59 -12.05 16.89 14.10
N VAL A 60 -11.03 17.75 14.17
CA VAL A 60 -9.63 17.40 14.00
C VAL A 60 -9.19 16.37 15.04
N ARG A 61 -9.50 16.61 16.31
CA ARG A 61 -9.17 15.68 17.41
C ARG A 61 -9.87 14.34 17.26
N ARG A 62 -11.17 14.32 16.92
CA ARG A 62 -11.93 13.08 16.67
C ARG A 62 -11.38 12.30 15.48
N SER A 63 -10.98 12.97 14.40
CA SER A 63 -10.37 12.33 13.24
C SER A 63 -9.01 11.69 13.60
N GLY A 64 -8.20 12.37 14.41
CA GLY A 64 -6.96 11.79 14.94
C GLY A 64 -7.21 10.58 15.83
N ALA A 65 -8.21 10.65 16.72
CA ALA A 65 -8.60 9.51 17.57
C ALA A 65 -9.12 8.33 16.74
N ALA A 66 -9.88 8.57 15.68
CA ALA A 66 -10.36 7.53 14.78
C ALA A 66 -9.21 6.77 14.09
N LEU A 67 -8.11 7.47 13.76
CA LEU A 67 -6.91 6.84 13.21
C LEU A 67 -6.19 5.97 14.24
N ALA A 68 -5.99 6.49 15.45
CA ALA A 68 -5.19 5.84 16.48
C ALA A 68 -5.93 4.69 17.18
N TYR A 69 -7.23 4.84 17.39
CA TYR A 69 -8.04 3.95 18.25
C TYR A 69 -9.30 3.42 17.58
N GLY A 70 -9.56 3.80 16.33
CA GLY A 70 -10.74 3.38 15.60
C GLY A 70 -10.69 1.90 15.20
N ARG A 71 -11.86 1.31 15.00
CA ARG A 71 -12.01 -0.06 14.51
C ARG A 71 -11.95 -0.09 12.99
N TRP A 72 -10.78 -0.23 12.45
CA TRP A 72 -10.56 -0.38 11.01
C TRP A 72 -9.34 -1.27 10.74
N ALA A 73 -9.30 -1.86 9.57
CA ALA A 73 -8.18 -2.67 9.13
C ALA A 73 -7.83 -2.35 7.67
N VAL A 74 -6.55 -2.43 7.34
CA VAL A 74 -6.04 -2.08 6.00
C VAL A 74 -6.63 -2.99 4.92
N GLN A 75 -6.67 -4.30 5.16
CA GLN A 75 -7.06 -5.25 4.12
C GLN A 75 -8.54 -5.15 3.70
N PRO A 76 -9.52 -4.97 4.58
CA PRO A 76 -10.88 -4.62 4.19
C PRO A 76 -10.97 -3.36 3.33
N LEU A 77 -10.25 -2.30 3.69
CA LEU A 77 -10.20 -1.06 2.88
C LEU A 77 -9.57 -1.29 1.50
N VAL A 78 -8.53 -2.11 1.40
CA VAL A 78 -7.91 -2.49 0.12
C VAL A 78 -8.93 -3.24 -0.75
N ARG A 79 -9.68 -4.20 -0.19
CA ARG A 79 -10.73 -4.91 -0.94
C ARG A 79 -11.87 -3.98 -1.38
N ALA A 80 -12.34 -3.10 -0.51
CA ALA A 80 -13.35 -2.12 -0.87
C ALA A 80 -12.86 -1.19 -1.99
N TRP A 81 -11.59 -0.78 -1.95
CA TRP A 81 -10.97 0.01 -3.01
C TRP A 81 -10.92 -0.76 -4.34
N GLN A 82 -10.55 -2.04 -4.33
CA GLN A 82 -10.56 -2.88 -5.54
C GLN A 82 -11.97 -2.94 -6.15
N GLN A 83 -12.99 -3.19 -5.35
CA GLN A 83 -14.38 -3.21 -5.79
C GLN A 83 -14.81 -1.88 -6.43
N VAL A 84 -14.47 -0.75 -5.81
CA VAL A 84 -14.75 0.58 -6.35
C VAL A 84 -14.08 0.77 -7.71
N VAL A 85 -12.81 0.37 -7.85
CA VAL A 85 -12.06 0.49 -9.12
C VAL A 85 -12.64 -0.42 -10.21
N GLU A 86 -13.05 -1.64 -9.85
CA GLU A 86 -13.68 -2.59 -10.76
C GLU A 86 -15.06 -2.09 -11.23
N GLN A 87 -15.90 -1.58 -10.33
CA GLN A 87 -17.20 -1.01 -10.65
C GLN A 87 -17.10 0.23 -11.56
N GLU A 88 -16.05 1.05 -11.39
CA GLU A 88 -15.79 2.18 -12.27
C GLU A 88 -15.41 1.75 -13.69
N GLY A 89 -14.92 0.51 -13.89
CA GLY A 89 -14.66 -0.11 -15.18
C GLY A 89 -13.59 0.56 -16.05
N ARG A 90 -12.85 1.52 -15.50
CA ARG A 90 -11.85 2.32 -16.24
C ARG A 90 -10.44 1.74 -16.15
N TRP A 91 -10.15 1.03 -15.08
CA TRP A 91 -8.87 0.37 -14.89
C TRP A 91 -8.86 -0.96 -15.65
N ARG A 92 -7.77 -1.24 -16.35
CA ARG A 92 -7.58 -2.49 -17.09
C ARG A 92 -6.22 -3.08 -16.72
N ALA A 93 -6.18 -4.37 -16.41
CA ALA A 93 -4.92 -5.07 -16.18
C ALA A 93 -4.05 -4.98 -17.44
N HIS A 94 -2.78 -4.66 -17.25
CA HIS A 94 -1.79 -4.72 -18.30
C HIS A 94 -1.44 -6.18 -18.59
N ARG A 95 -1.13 -6.49 -19.86
CA ARG A 95 -0.70 -7.84 -20.26
C ARG A 95 0.66 -7.77 -20.94
N TYR A 96 1.49 -8.73 -20.57
CA TYR A 96 2.80 -8.98 -21.19
C TYR A 96 2.82 -10.45 -21.61
N GLU A 97 2.98 -10.73 -22.91
CA GLU A 97 3.03 -12.09 -23.45
C GLU A 97 1.90 -13.00 -22.89
N GLY A 98 0.69 -12.44 -22.78
CA GLY A 98 -0.46 -13.14 -22.23
C GLY A 98 -0.62 -13.08 -20.72
N PHE A 99 0.43 -12.78 -19.95
CA PHE A 99 0.41 -12.71 -18.49
C PHE A 99 0.04 -11.32 -17.97
N ARG A 100 -0.64 -11.29 -16.82
CA ARG A 100 -0.93 -10.08 -16.05
C ARG A 100 0.12 -9.92 -14.92
N PRO A 101 0.99 -8.91 -14.96
CA PRO A 101 1.99 -8.73 -13.92
C PRO A 101 1.38 -8.25 -12.61
N VAL A 102 1.83 -8.86 -11.52
CA VAL A 102 1.55 -8.48 -10.13
C VAL A 102 2.88 -8.12 -9.49
N ALA A 103 3.08 -6.86 -9.15
CA ALA A 103 4.32 -6.40 -8.54
C ALA A 103 4.29 -6.60 -7.02
N CYS A 104 5.40 -7.05 -6.45
CA CYS A 104 5.63 -7.10 -5.01
C CYS A 104 6.90 -6.30 -4.68
N ASP A 105 6.79 -5.38 -3.72
CA ASP A 105 7.89 -4.52 -3.30
C ASP A 105 7.83 -4.22 -1.80
N LEU A 106 8.98 -3.84 -1.23
CA LEU A 106 9.10 -3.39 0.14
C LEU A 106 9.27 -1.87 0.18
N VAL A 107 8.51 -1.23 1.07
CA VAL A 107 8.53 0.23 1.23
C VAL A 107 8.88 0.59 2.66
N GLY A 108 9.94 1.35 2.85
CA GLY A 108 10.38 1.86 4.14
C GLY A 108 9.81 3.24 4.44
N PHE A 109 9.21 3.38 5.61
CA PHE A 109 8.80 4.67 6.16
C PHE A 109 9.86 5.14 7.18
N PHE A 110 10.61 6.16 6.79
CA PHE A 110 11.72 6.72 7.56
C PHE A 110 11.27 7.98 8.30
N ARG A 111 11.48 8.00 9.62
CA ARG A 111 11.24 9.19 10.45
C ARG A 111 12.21 9.20 11.62
N PRO A 112 12.57 10.37 12.14
CA PRO A 112 13.20 10.47 13.47
C PRO A 112 12.25 9.90 14.53
N HIS A 113 12.81 9.24 15.54
CA HIS A 113 12.05 8.74 16.70
C HIS A 113 10.89 7.80 16.34
N LEU A 114 11.14 6.82 15.47
CA LEU A 114 10.18 5.73 15.19
C LEU A 114 9.93 4.90 16.46
N SER A 115 8.68 4.56 16.69
CA SER A 115 8.26 3.63 17.73
C SER A 115 7.49 2.46 17.16
N GLY A 116 7.42 1.36 17.89
CA GLY A 116 6.77 0.12 17.49
C GLY A 116 7.72 -0.81 16.75
N CYS A 117 7.24 -1.52 15.72
CA CYS A 117 8.01 -2.48 14.95
C CYS A 117 8.94 -1.74 13.96
N VAL A 118 10.14 -1.43 14.40
CA VAL A 118 11.17 -0.74 13.61
C VAL A 118 12.21 -1.77 13.15
N GLY A 119 12.26 -1.98 11.84
CA GLY A 119 13.31 -2.77 11.19
C GLY A 119 14.40 -1.88 10.58
N LYS A 120 15.18 -2.45 9.68
CA LYS A 120 16.14 -1.73 8.84
C LYS A 120 15.74 -1.88 7.37
N HIS A 121 15.74 -0.78 6.64
CA HIS A 121 15.45 -0.79 5.20
C HIS A 121 16.44 0.11 4.45
N TYR A 122 16.82 -0.30 3.25
CA TYR A 122 17.78 0.45 2.45
C TYR A 122 17.13 1.75 1.93
N GLN A 123 17.80 2.87 2.18
CA GLN A 123 17.40 4.18 1.67
C GLN A 123 18.37 4.63 0.57
N SER A 124 17.91 4.70 -0.65
CA SER A 124 18.73 5.06 -1.82
C SER A 124 19.38 6.44 -1.70
N GLY A 125 18.65 7.44 -1.19
CA GLY A 125 19.17 8.79 -1.00
C GLY A 125 20.31 8.89 0.05
N ALA A 126 20.34 7.98 1.03
CA ALA A 126 21.41 7.89 2.03
C ALA A 126 22.46 6.80 1.70
N ALA A 127 22.23 6.02 0.66
CA ALA A 127 23.05 4.88 0.24
C ALA A 127 23.36 3.86 1.37
N LYS A 128 22.44 3.72 2.33
CA LYS A 128 22.60 2.80 3.49
C LYS A 128 21.27 2.33 4.05
N ALA A 129 21.28 1.23 4.81
CA ALA A 129 20.12 0.80 5.56
C ALA A 129 19.92 1.70 6.79
N LEU A 130 18.71 2.19 6.95
CA LEU A 130 18.29 3.07 8.06
C LEU A 130 17.11 2.43 8.82
N PRO A 131 16.90 2.81 10.09
CA PRO A 131 15.70 2.42 10.82
C PRO A 131 14.44 2.88 10.09
N ALA A 132 13.51 1.95 9.87
CA ALA A 132 12.26 2.21 9.16
C ALA A 132 11.13 1.31 9.69
N ILE A 133 9.89 1.79 9.56
CA ILE A 133 8.73 0.90 9.57
C ILE A 133 8.58 0.39 8.13
N VAL A 134 8.71 -0.92 7.95
CA VAL A 134 8.69 -1.54 6.62
C VAL A 134 7.33 -2.13 6.33
N PHE A 135 6.85 -1.90 5.13
CA PHE A 135 5.63 -2.48 4.58
C PHE A 135 5.97 -3.27 3.33
N ALA A 136 5.34 -4.43 3.17
CA ALA A 136 5.30 -5.11 1.88
C ALA A 136 4.01 -4.73 1.15
N VAL A 137 4.14 -4.39 -0.11
CA VAL A 137 3.05 -3.94 -0.97
C VAL A 137 2.96 -4.86 -2.18
N VAL A 138 1.77 -5.40 -2.44
CA VAL A 138 1.48 -6.18 -3.64
C VAL A 138 0.41 -5.46 -4.44
N ALA A 139 0.67 -5.24 -5.72
CA ALA A 139 -0.24 -4.52 -6.59
C ALA A 139 -0.30 -5.13 -8.00
N ALA A 140 -1.49 -5.23 -8.56
CA ALA A 140 -1.67 -5.56 -9.96
C ALA A 140 -1.25 -4.37 -10.84
N VAL A 141 -0.54 -4.63 -11.91
CA VAL A 141 -0.12 -3.60 -12.86
C VAL A 141 -1.21 -3.40 -13.90
N GLY A 142 -1.66 -2.17 -14.06
CA GLY A 142 -2.74 -1.86 -15.02
C GLY A 142 -2.68 -0.43 -15.54
N LEU A 143 -3.70 -0.07 -16.30
CA LEU A 143 -3.81 1.17 -17.04
C LEU A 143 -5.17 1.82 -16.83
N VAL A 144 -5.18 3.14 -16.72
CA VAL A 144 -6.37 3.97 -16.95
C VAL A 144 -6.09 4.88 -18.14
N GLY A 145 -6.71 4.60 -19.25
CA GLY A 145 -6.32 5.22 -20.51
C GLY A 145 -4.88 4.84 -20.90
N LYS A 146 -4.00 5.82 -20.98
CA LYS A 146 -2.55 5.65 -21.30
C LYS A 146 -1.66 5.68 -20.03
N VAL A 147 -2.23 5.92 -18.86
CA VAL A 147 -1.48 6.08 -17.61
C VAL A 147 -1.38 4.73 -16.90
N ARG A 148 -0.17 4.31 -16.56
CA ARG A 148 0.07 3.12 -15.71
C ARG A 148 -0.31 3.45 -14.29
N LEU A 149 -1.25 2.69 -13.73
CA LEU A 149 -1.71 2.85 -12.35
C LEU A 149 -1.77 1.46 -11.68
N PRO A 150 -1.01 1.26 -10.59
CA PRO A 150 -1.10 0.03 -9.84
C PRO A 150 -2.45 -0.06 -9.11
N LEU A 151 -3.04 -1.25 -9.08
CA LEU A 151 -4.19 -1.56 -8.23
C LEU A 151 -3.69 -2.35 -7.02
N LEU A 152 -3.74 -1.74 -5.87
CA LEU A 152 -3.29 -2.32 -4.61
C LEU A 152 -4.10 -3.59 -4.28
N ARG A 153 -3.40 -4.69 -3.95
CA ARG A 153 -4.00 -5.97 -3.57
C ARG A 153 -3.75 -6.35 -2.12
N LEU A 154 -2.54 -6.07 -1.64
CA LEU A 154 -2.12 -6.47 -0.31
C LEU A 154 -1.15 -5.44 0.26
N VAL A 155 -1.33 -5.12 1.54
CA VAL A 155 -0.35 -4.38 2.33
C VAL A 155 -0.10 -5.17 3.61
N LEU A 156 1.15 -5.53 3.84
CA LEU A 156 1.58 -6.20 5.05
C LEU A 156 2.52 -5.30 5.83
N ARG A 157 2.39 -5.33 7.13
CA ARG A 157 3.36 -4.76 8.07
C ARG A 157 4.10 -5.91 8.74
N ALA A 158 5.34 -5.69 9.14
CA ALA A 158 6.07 -6.65 9.94
C ALA A 158 5.31 -6.98 11.24
N ASP A 159 5.44 -8.23 11.71
CA ASP A 159 4.86 -8.65 12.97
C ASP A 159 5.58 -7.96 14.13
N PRO A 160 4.88 -7.47 15.17
CA PRO A 160 5.53 -6.88 16.34
C PRO A 160 6.51 -7.82 17.06
N SER A 161 6.35 -9.13 16.93
CA SER A 161 7.27 -10.13 17.49
C SER A 161 8.56 -10.30 16.67
N ASP A 162 8.52 -9.97 15.36
CA ASP A 162 9.67 -10.02 14.47
C ASP A 162 9.60 -8.92 13.41
N CYS A 163 10.33 -7.85 13.65
CA CYS A 163 10.41 -6.71 12.76
C CYS A 163 11.43 -6.88 11.61
N SER A 164 11.92 -8.11 11.39
CA SER A 164 12.85 -8.42 10.32
C SER A 164 12.22 -8.23 8.94
N GLU A 165 12.94 -7.50 8.07
CA GLU A 165 12.57 -7.30 6.69
C GLU A 165 12.48 -8.63 5.94
N ALA A 166 13.41 -9.57 6.19
CA ALA A 166 13.44 -10.88 5.55
C ALA A 166 12.19 -11.73 5.88
N VAL A 167 11.71 -11.67 7.12
CA VAL A 167 10.46 -12.37 7.52
C VAL A 167 9.25 -11.76 6.86
N LEU A 168 9.17 -10.42 6.82
CA LEU A 168 8.10 -9.70 6.11
C LEU A 168 8.09 -10.05 4.61
N GLN A 169 9.26 -10.08 4.00
CA GLN A 169 9.46 -10.42 2.59
C GLN A 169 8.93 -11.82 2.27
N ARG A 170 9.38 -12.85 3.00
CA ARG A 170 8.91 -14.23 2.82
C ARG A 170 7.40 -14.34 3.00
N ARG A 171 6.84 -13.69 4.02
CA ARG A 171 5.39 -13.66 4.24
C ARG A 171 4.65 -13.01 3.08
N ALA A 172 5.19 -11.94 2.50
CA ALA A 172 4.62 -11.27 1.34
C ALA A 172 4.64 -12.17 0.09
N LEU A 173 5.78 -12.84 -0.16
CA LEU A 173 5.92 -13.80 -1.27
C LEU A 173 4.93 -14.94 -1.15
N ARG A 174 4.80 -15.56 0.02
CA ARG A 174 3.85 -16.65 0.28
C ARG A 174 2.41 -16.20 0.02
N GLN A 175 2.00 -15.04 0.55
CA GLN A 175 0.63 -14.56 0.39
C GLN A 175 0.35 -14.11 -1.04
N ALA A 176 1.31 -13.44 -1.69
CA ALA A 176 1.18 -13.04 -3.09
C ALA A 176 1.12 -14.27 -4.00
N GLY A 177 2.02 -15.23 -3.81
CA GLY A 177 2.07 -16.46 -4.61
C GLY A 177 0.78 -17.28 -4.51
N ALA A 178 0.24 -17.45 -3.30
CA ALA A 178 -1.02 -18.16 -3.07
C ALA A 178 -2.25 -17.47 -3.68
N ALA A 179 -2.17 -16.15 -3.92
CA ALA A 179 -3.27 -15.36 -4.48
C ALA A 179 -3.17 -15.16 -6.01
N LEU A 180 -2.10 -15.64 -6.66
CA LEU A 180 -1.95 -15.51 -8.11
C LEU A 180 -3.00 -16.33 -8.86
N GLN A 181 -3.56 -15.72 -9.88
CA GLN A 181 -4.40 -16.42 -10.87
C GLN A 181 -3.51 -17.15 -11.89
N SER A 182 -4.07 -18.07 -12.65
CA SER A 182 -3.34 -18.89 -13.62
C SER A 182 -2.66 -18.08 -14.75
N ASP A 183 -3.19 -16.89 -15.05
CA ASP A 183 -2.65 -15.96 -16.04
C ASP A 183 -1.86 -14.79 -15.40
N GLU A 184 -1.47 -14.91 -14.13
CA GLU A 184 -0.71 -13.89 -13.42
C GLU A 184 0.73 -14.32 -13.17
N VAL A 185 1.62 -13.35 -13.17
CA VAL A 185 3.05 -13.53 -12.88
C VAL A 185 3.49 -12.53 -11.81
N LEU A 186 4.12 -13.03 -10.74
CA LEU A 186 4.70 -12.16 -9.70
C LEU A 186 5.98 -11.52 -10.25
N VAL A 187 6.07 -10.20 -10.14
CA VAL A 187 7.25 -9.43 -10.55
C VAL A 187 7.89 -8.82 -9.32
N VAL A 188 9.16 -9.12 -9.12
CA VAL A 188 9.95 -8.63 -7.98
C VAL A 188 11.28 -8.02 -8.45
N ASP A 189 11.83 -7.13 -7.66
CA ASP A 189 13.14 -6.55 -7.94
C ASP A 189 14.29 -7.42 -7.39
N ALA A 190 15.54 -6.96 -7.53
CA ALA A 190 16.74 -7.66 -7.08
C ALA A 190 16.92 -7.73 -5.55
N GLY A 191 16.07 -7.03 -4.79
CA GLY A 191 16.01 -7.13 -3.33
C GLY A 191 15.38 -8.42 -2.83
N PHE A 192 14.65 -9.13 -3.69
CA PHE A 192 14.04 -10.41 -3.37
C PHE A 192 14.96 -11.56 -3.79
N GLY A 193 15.25 -12.45 -2.84
CA GLY A 193 16.09 -13.63 -3.10
C GLY A 193 15.37 -14.66 -3.97
N LEU A 194 16.03 -15.19 -5.00
CA LEU A 194 15.49 -16.27 -5.82
C LEU A 194 15.17 -17.52 -4.99
N ALA A 195 16.03 -17.84 -4.01
CA ALA A 195 15.81 -18.94 -3.09
C ALA A 195 14.51 -18.76 -2.26
N ASP A 196 14.22 -17.55 -1.82
CA ASP A 196 12.98 -17.25 -1.08
C ASP A 196 11.74 -17.44 -1.96
N LEU A 197 11.76 -17.02 -3.23
CA LEU A 197 10.67 -17.24 -4.19
C LEU A 197 10.34 -18.73 -4.35
N LEU A 198 11.38 -19.55 -4.50
CA LEU A 198 11.23 -20.99 -4.65
C LEU A 198 10.77 -21.66 -3.33
N THR A 199 11.37 -21.27 -2.20
CA THR A 199 11.04 -21.84 -0.88
C THR A 199 9.61 -21.49 -0.47
N GLU A 200 9.14 -20.29 -0.77
CA GLU A 200 7.76 -19.86 -0.46
C GLU A 200 6.74 -20.37 -1.50
N GLY A 201 7.17 -21.15 -2.49
CA GLY A 201 6.31 -21.83 -3.44
C GLY A 201 5.58 -20.89 -4.40
N VAL A 202 6.21 -19.79 -4.82
CA VAL A 202 5.63 -18.88 -5.81
C VAL A 202 5.54 -19.58 -7.17
N PRO A 203 4.34 -19.81 -7.73
CA PRO A 203 4.17 -20.69 -8.89
C PRO A 203 4.70 -20.11 -10.21
N CYS A 204 4.62 -18.79 -10.38
CA CYS A 204 5.06 -18.09 -11.58
C CYS A 204 5.62 -16.71 -11.22
N PHE A 205 6.88 -16.46 -11.56
CA PHE A 205 7.52 -15.19 -11.23
C PHE A 205 8.56 -14.74 -12.26
N VAL A 206 8.79 -13.43 -12.27
CA VAL A 206 9.91 -12.75 -12.91
C VAL A 206 10.65 -11.97 -11.86
N ALA A 207 11.93 -12.28 -11.67
CA ALA A 207 12.80 -11.58 -10.73
C ALA A 207 13.91 -10.85 -11.48
N ARG A 208 14.13 -9.58 -11.13
CA ARG A 208 15.34 -8.88 -11.55
C ARG A 208 16.52 -9.43 -10.73
N VAL A 209 17.55 -9.91 -11.40
CA VAL A 209 18.77 -10.37 -10.76
C VAL A 209 19.80 -9.25 -10.64
N ALA A 210 20.62 -9.28 -9.61
CA ALA A 210 21.75 -8.36 -9.46
C ALA A 210 22.79 -8.62 -10.56
N ARG A 211 23.58 -7.61 -10.93
CA ARG A 211 24.58 -7.71 -12.00
C ARG A 211 25.68 -8.76 -11.71
N ASN A 212 25.93 -9.06 -10.44
CA ASN A 212 26.89 -10.06 -9.97
C ASN A 212 26.26 -11.43 -9.70
N PHE A 213 25.04 -11.68 -10.17
CA PHE A 213 24.39 -12.98 -10.02
C PHE A 213 25.12 -14.03 -10.86
N THR A 214 25.51 -15.12 -10.22
CA THR A 214 26.09 -16.30 -10.86
C THR A 214 25.15 -17.48 -10.65
N ALA A 215 24.55 -17.97 -11.72
CA ALA A 215 23.83 -19.24 -11.67
C ALA A 215 24.87 -20.39 -11.64
N ARG A 216 24.78 -21.24 -10.63
CA ARG A 216 25.50 -22.52 -10.63
C ARG A 216 24.52 -23.57 -11.15
N GLY A 217 24.89 -24.21 -12.26
CA GLY A 217 24.21 -25.38 -12.77
C GLY A 217 24.42 -26.59 -11.88
#